data_5ae202bd2df25556c8f7f9c0e6473783
#
_entry.id   5ae202bd2df25556c8f7f9c0e6473783
#
_cell.length_a   1.000
_cell.length_b   1.000
_cell.length_c   1.000
_cell.angle_alpha   90.00
_cell.angle_beta   90.00
_cell.angle_gamma   90.00
#
_symmetry.space_group_name_H-M   'P 1'
#
loop_
_entity.id
_entity.type
_entity.pdbx_description
1 polymer ?
#
loop_
_entity_poly.entity_id
_entity_poly.type
_entity_poly.pdbx_seq_one_letter_code
_entity_poly.pdbx_strand_id
1 'polypeptide(L)'
;MSDILERIIAVKRDEVRAAQSSAPLEELRLDASLRDSRDFIGALRAKHVAGQPAVIAEVKKASPSKGVLREQFVPADIARSYERGGAACLSVLTDVQFFQGSAAYLEEARAACNLPVLRKDFIIDPYQIVEARAMGADAILLIAAALTTPQMRDLEAFAHSLGLAVLVEVHDDKELDEALTLKTPLIGINNRNLRTFETSLETTLGMLEKVPADRIVVTESGILSRADVERMREQSVHTFLVGEAFMRADDPGAELARMFF
;
A
#
# COMPACT_ATOMS: atom_id res chain seq x y z
N MET A 1 15.00 11.32 -8.32
CA MET A 1 14.82 10.19 -7.37
C MET A 1 15.65 10.48 -6.11
N SER A 2 15.25 10.02 -4.91
CA SER A 2 16.08 10.19 -3.71
C SER A 2 17.14 9.09 -3.63
N ASP A 3 18.29 9.35 -2.96
CA ASP A 3 19.38 8.37 -2.84
C ASP A 3 18.92 7.03 -2.25
N ILE A 4 17.99 7.07 -1.28
CA ILE A 4 17.43 5.84 -0.69
C ILE A 4 16.57 5.07 -1.69
N LEU A 5 15.74 5.74 -2.47
CA LEU A 5 14.89 5.10 -3.47
C LEU A 5 15.73 4.49 -4.61
N GLU A 6 16.79 5.17 -5.04
CA GLU A 6 17.73 4.63 -6.05
C GLU A 6 18.40 3.34 -5.56
N ARG A 7 18.85 3.32 -4.30
CA ARG A 7 19.42 2.13 -3.68
C ARG A 7 18.41 0.99 -3.59
N ILE A 8 17.17 1.27 -3.19
CA ILE A 8 16.09 0.28 -3.11
C ILE A 8 15.83 -0.31 -4.50
N ILE A 9 15.69 0.54 -5.52
CA ILE A 9 15.43 0.08 -6.90
C ILE A 9 16.58 -0.74 -7.46
N ALA A 10 17.84 -0.39 -7.14
CA ALA A 10 18.99 -1.18 -7.55
C ALA A 10 18.95 -2.60 -6.96
N VAL A 11 18.69 -2.71 -5.65
CA VAL A 11 18.53 -4.01 -4.96
C VAL A 11 17.34 -4.79 -5.55
N LYS A 12 16.21 -4.12 -5.78
CA LYS A 12 15.01 -4.75 -6.34
C LYS A 12 15.23 -5.35 -7.72
N ARG A 13 16.04 -4.71 -8.58
CA ARG A 13 16.43 -5.29 -9.88
C ARG A 13 17.19 -6.61 -9.72
N ASP A 14 18.06 -6.70 -8.72
CA ASP A 14 18.81 -7.92 -8.46
C ASP A 14 17.93 -9.01 -7.84
N GLU A 15 17.01 -8.65 -6.94
CA GLU A 15 16.01 -9.56 -6.37
C GLU A 15 15.10 -10.14 -7.46
N VAL A 16 14.59 -9.32 -8.38
CA VAL A 16 13.76 -9.77 -9.51
C VAL A 16 14.50 -10.76 -10.39
N ARG A 17 15.77 -10.47 -10.75
CA ARG A 17 16.59 -11.40 -11.56
C ARG A 17 16.80 -12.74 -10.84
N ALA A 18 17.09 -12.70 -9.55
CA ALA A 18 17.25 -13.91 -8.75
C ALA A 18 15.94 -14.72 -8.67
N ALA A 19 14.81 -14.04 -8.43
CA ALA A 19 13.49 -14.65 -8.38
C ALA A 19 13.11 -15.30 -9.72
N GLN A 20 13.31 -14.61 -10.85
CA GLN A 20 13.08 -15.15 -12.20
C GLN A 20 13.92 -16.40 -12.50
N SER A 21 15.10 -16.51 -11.90
CA SER A 21 15.98 -17.68 -12.07
C SER A 21 15.57 -18.86 -11.18
N SER A 22 14.92 -18.61 -10.05
CA SER A 22 14.56 -19.62 -9.05
C SER A 22 13.12 -20.13 -9.18
N ALA A 23 12.20 -19.28 -9.65
CA ALA A 23 10.80 -19.62 -9.83
C ALA A 23 10.34 -19.23 -11.25
N PRO A 24 10.16 -20.22 -12.15
CA PRO A 24 9.71 -19.96 -13.51
C PRO A 24 8.34 -19.26 -13.55
N LEU A 25 8.19 -18.29 -14.46
CA LEU A 25 6.96 -17.49 -14.57
C LEU A 25 5.71 -18.36 -14.78
N GLU A 26 5.83 -19.50 -15.48
CA GLU A 26 4.71 -20.42 -15.73
C GLU A 26 4.20 -21.09 -14.45
N GLU A 27 5.09 -21.43 -13.52
CA GLU A 27 4.71 -21.98 -12.21
C GLU A 27 3.97 -20.91 -11.38
N LEU A 28 4.51 -19.69 -11.32
CA LEU A 28 3.84 -18.58 -10.64
C LEU A 28 2.47 -18.24 -11.23
N ARG A 29 2.31 -18.35 -12.57
CA ARG A 29 1.02 -18.13 -13.23
C ARG A 29 0.00 -19.20 -12.83
N LEU A 30 0.43 -20.44 -12.67
CA LEU A 30 -0.45 -21.50 -12.18
C LEU A 30 -0.91 -21.19 -10.75
N ASP A 31 0.00 -20.88 -9.84
CA ASP A 31 -0.32 -20.52 -8.47
C ASP A 31 -1.24 -19.29 -8.41
N ALA A 32 -0.94 -18.26 -9.20
CA ALA A 32 -1.77 -17.07 -9.32
C ALA A 32 -3.20 -17.38 -9.78
N SER A 33 -3.38 -18.35 -10.68
CA SER A 33 -4.70 -18.75 -11.19
C SER A 33 -5.56 -19.49 -10.16
N LEU A 34 -4.93 -20.11 -9.16
CA LEU A 34 -5.60 -20.84 -8.09
C LEU A 34 -6.04 -19.95 -6.91
N ARG A 35 -5.54 -18.70 -6.84
CA ARG A 35 -5.89 -17.79 -5.76
C ARG A 35 -7.25 -17.14 -6.01
N ASP A 36 -8.09 -17.11 -4.98
CA ASP A 36 -9.29 -16.27 -4.94
C ASP A 36 -8.89 -14.78 -4.92
N SER A 37 -9.77 -13.90 -5.36
CA SER A 37 -9.57 -12.45 -5.26
C SER A 37 -10.64 -11.82 -4.38
N ARG A 38 -10.22 -10.80 -3.63
CA ARG A 38 -11.09 -9.96 -2.81
C ARG A 38 -11.16 -8.57 -3.43
N ASP A 39 -12.33 -7.96 -3.41
CA ASP A 39 -12.54 -6.65 -4.03
C ASP A 39 -11.95 -5.53 -3.16
N PHE A 40 -10.71 -5.14 -3.44
CA PHE A 40 -9.98 -4.10 -2.71
C PHE A 40 -10.67 -2.73 -2.83
N ILE A 41 -11.06 -2.34 -4.03
CA ILE A 41 -11.72 -1.05 -4.29
C ILE A 41 -13.13 -1.04 -3.71
N GLY A 42 -13.87 -2.14 -3.87
CA GLY A 42 -15.20 -2.29 -3.32
C GLY A 42 -15.24 -2.20 -1.80
N ALA A 43 -14.23 -2.77 -1.11
CA ALA A 43 -14.11 -2.67 0.34
C ALA A 43 -13.92 -1.22 0.83
N LEU A 44 -13.12 -0.42 0.12
CA LEU A 44 -12.96 1.02 0.40
C LEU A 44 -14.27 1.78 0.16
N ARG A 45 -14.90 1.55 -0.99
CA ARG A 45 -16.18 2.19 -1.35
C ARG A 45 -17.31 1.85 -0.38
N ALA A 46 -17.36 0.62 0.13
CA ALA A 46 -18.34 0.21 1.11
C ALA A 46 -18.27 1.04 2.39
N LYS A 47 -17.06 1.37 2.85
CA LYS A 47 -16.86 2.28 3.98
C LYS A 47 -17.37 3.69 3.68
N HIS A 48 -17.06 4.22 2.48
CA HIS A 48 -17.53 5.54 2.08
C HIS A 48 -19.06 5.61 2.02
N VAL A 49 -19.73 4.60 1.44
CA VAL A 49 -21.19 4.52 1.39
C VAL A 49 -21.80 4.49 2.79
N ALA A 50 -21.11 3.85 3.75
CA ALA A 50 -21.54 3.84 5.15
C ALA A 50 -21.20 5.14 5.92
N GLY A 51 -20.63 6.17 5.26
CA GLY A 51 -20.20 7.43 5.90
C GLY A 51 -18.98 7.27 6.81
N GLN A 52 -18.30 6.13 6.73
CA GLN A 52 -17.14 5.79 7.55
C GLN A 52 -15.82 6.08 6.82
N PRO A 53 -14.73 6.35 7.55
CA PRO A 53 -13.40 6.36 6.97
C PRO A 53 -13.00 4.95 6.53
N ALA A 54 -12.32 4.86 5.36
CA ALA A 54 -11.74 3.64 4.86
C ALA A 54 -10.26 3.56 5.26
N VAL A 55 -9.90 2.59 6.07
CA VAL A 55 -8.52 2.42 6.56
C VAL A 55 -7.87 1.23 5.87
N ILE A 56 -6.78 1.48 5.14
CA ILE A 56 -5.83 0.48 4.68
C ILE A 56 -4.80 0.34 5.81
N ALA A 57 -4.93 -0.70 6.62
CA ALA A 57 -4.12 -0.90 7.80
C ALA A 57 -2.80 -1.60 7.45
N GLU A 58 -1.67 -0.96 7.73
CA GLU A 58 -0.36 -1.45 7.28
C GLU A 58 0.30 -2.37 8.29
N VAL A 59 0.64 -3.57 7.87
CA VAL A 59 1.42 -4.59 8.59
C VAL A 59 2.90 -4.36 8.25
N LYS A 60 3.61 -3.67 9.14
CA LYS A 60 4.99 -3.22 8.92
C LYS A 60 5.87 -3.44 10.14
N LYS A 61 6.91 -4.28 9.99
CA LYS A 61 7.86 -4.58 11.06
C LYS A 61 8.85 -3.46 11.30
N ALA A 62 9.41 -2.92 10.23
CA ALA A 62 10.46 -1.90 10.26
C ALA A 62 10.37 -0.94 9.08
N SER A 63 11.08 0.18 9.15
CA SER A 63 11.28 1.09 8.03
C SER A 63 12.66 1.75 8.08
N PRO A 64 13.22 2.23 6.96
CA PRO A 64 14.52 2.91 6.92
C PRO A 64 14.57 4.15 7.80
N SER A 65 13.48 4.88 7.92
CA SER A 65 13.40 6.15 8.68
C SER A 65 13.18 5.98 10.18
N LYS A 66 12.66 4.82 10.64
CA LYS A 66 12.22 4.62 12.03
C LYS A 66 12.80 3.38 12.70
N GLY A 67 13.52 2.54 11.94
CA GLY A 67 13.99 1.24 12.44
C GLY A 67 12.86 0.25 12.70
N VAL A 68 13.05 -0.65 13.66
CA VAL A 68 12.04 -1.62 14.07
C VAL A 68 10.89 -0.91 14.80
N LEU A 69 9.67 -1.09 14.32
CA LEU A 69 8.45 -0.52 14.89
C LEU A 69 7.79 -1.48 15.88
N ARG A 70 7.90 -2.79 15.62
CA ARG A 70 7.30 -3.83 16.43
C ARG A 70 8.21 -5.07 16.51
N GLU A 71 8.71 -5.39 17.69
CA GLU A 71 9.61 -6.54 17.90
C GLU A 71 8.83 -7.86 17.85
N GLN A 72 7.74 -7.94 18.62
CA GLN A 72 6.82 -9.08 18.58
C GLN A 72 5.88 -8.96 17.39
N PHE A 73 6.36 -9.40 16.24
CA PHE A 73 5.69 -9.23 14.96
C PHE A 73 5.09 -10.56 14.48
N VAL A 74 3.76 -10.69 14.62
CA VAL A 74 2.98 -11.86 14.17
C VAL A 74 1.91 -11.37 13.20
N PRO A 75 2.14 -11.46 11.86
CA PRO A 75 1.24 -10.92 10.83
C PRO A 75 -0.20 -11.40 10.97
N ALA A 76 -0.40 -12.66 11.29
CA ALA A 76 -1.73 -13.24 11.50
C ALA A 76 -2.51 -12.58 12.64
N ASP A 77 -1.86 -12.31 13.78
CA ASP A 77 -2.51 -11.67 14.94
C ASP A 77 -2.81 -10.20 14.66
N ILE A 78 -1.88 -9.51 13.99
CA ILE A 78 -2.05 -8.12 13.57
C ILE A 78 -3.23 -8.01 12.61
N ALA A 79 -3.32 -8.89 11.60
CA ALA A 79 -4.40 -8.89 10.61
C ALA A 79 -5.78 -9.11 11.27
N ARG A 80 -5.89 -10.08 12.19
CA ARG A 80 -7.12 -10.31 12.98
C ARG A 80 -7.49 -9.10 13.84
N SER A 81 -6.49 -8.46 14.45
CA SER A 81 -6.70 -7.27 15.26
C SER A 81 -7.22 -6.11 14.39
N TYR A 82 -6.63 -5.87 13.22
CA TYR A 82 -7.10 -4.87 12.27
C TYR A 82 -8.51 -5.11 11.76
N GLU A 83 -8.86 -6.36 11.43
CA GLU A 83 -10.22 -6.70 11.00
C GLU A 83 -11.24 -6.38 12.10
N ARG A 84 -10.97 -6.78 13.35
CA ARG A 84 -11.81 -6.42 14.50
C ARG A 84 -11.88 -4.91 14.75
N GLY A 85 -10.78 -4.21 14.52
CA GLY A 85 -10.67 -2.75 14.66
C GLY A 85 -11.40 -1.96 13.57
N GLY A 86 -11.92 -2.63 12.54
CA GLY A 86 -12.73 -1.99 11.49
C GLY A 86 -11.95 -1.55 10.25
N ALA A 87 -10.74 -2.05 10.02
CA ALA A 87 -10.00 -1.83 8.77
C ALA A 87 -10.85 -2.22 7.55
N ALA A 88 -10.67 -1.51 6.44
CA ALA A 88 -11.27 -1.86 5.16
C ALA A 88 -10.41 -2.85 4.37
N CYS A 89 -9.10 -2.65 4.39
CA CYS A 89 -8.09 -3.44 3.70
C CYS A 89 -6.82 -3.54 4.53
N LEU A 90 -5.93 -4.46 4.15
CA LEU A 90 -4.57 -4.53 4.65
C LEU A 90 -3.56 -4.00 3.62
N SER A 91 -2.43 -3.49 4.10
CA SER A 91 -1.21 -3.26 3.35
C SER A 91 -0.09 -4.04 4.02
N VAL A 92 0.58 -4.94 3.29
CA VAL A 92 1.62 -5.79 3.90
C VAL A 92 2.95 -5.55 3.20
N LEU A 93 3.97 -5.15 3.97
CA LEU A 93 5.33 -4.96 3.47
C LEU A 93 5.94 -6.31 3.09
N THR A 94 6.39 -6.44 1.84
CA THR A 94 7.09 -7.63 1.36
C THR A 94 8.57 -7.38 1.05
N ASP A 95 9.02 -6.11 1.02
CA ASP A 95 10.44 -5.78 0.89
C ASP A 95 11.25 -6.27 2.09
N VAL A 96 12.27 -7.11 1.82
CA VAL A 96 13.06 -7.77 2.87
C VAL A 96 14.12 -6.86 3.45
N GLN A 97 14.94 -6.26 2.57
CA GLN A 97 16.17 -5.61 2.98
C GLN A 97 15.93 -4.30 3.75
N PHE A 98 14.98 -3.50 3.32
CA PHE A 98 14.76 -2.15 3.85
C PHE A 98 13.63 -2.08 4.86
N PHE A 99 12.64 -2.98 4.76
CA PHE A 99 11.46 -2.97 5.63
C PHE A 99 11.32 -4.23 6.49
N GLN A 100 12.24 -5.19 6.42
CA GLN A 100 12.17 -6.48 7.09
C GLN A 100 10.82 -7.18 6.82
N GLY A 101 10.29 -7.00 5.60
CA GLY A 101 9.08 -7.64 5.12
C GLY A 101 9.32 -9.05 4.59
N SER A 102 8.26 -9.72 4.15
CA SER A 102 8.34 -11.05 3.57
C SER A 102 7.07 -11.38 2.80
N ALA A 103 7.17 -12.18 1.72
CA ALA A 103 6.03 -12.80 1.05
C ALA A 103 5.17 -13.62 2.03
N ALA A 104 5.82 -14.39 2.90
CA ALA A 104 5.15 -15.19 3.93
C ALA A 104 4.27 -14.33 4.86
N TYR A 105 4.68 -13.10 5.18
CA TYR A 105 3.87 -12.20 6.01
C TYR A 105 2.56 -11.80 5.34
N LEU A 106 2.58 -11.62 4.02
CA LEU A 106 1.36 -11.34 3.25
C LEU A 106 0.42 -12.55 3.26
N GLU A 107 0.96 -13.74 3.01
CA GLU A 107 0.19 -14.99 3.02
C GLU A 107 -0.40 -15.27 4.41
N GLU A 108 0.37 -15.11 5.48
CA GLU A 108 -0.09 -15.27 6.86
C GLU A 108 -1.20 -14.27 7.23
N ALA A 109 -1.01 -12.99 6.90
CA ALA A 109 -2.00 -11.95 7.15
C ALA A 109 -3.30 -12.22 6.38
N ARG A 110 -3.20 -12.57 5.09
CA ARG A 110 -4.34 -12.91 4.26
C ARG A 110 -5.13 -14.12 4.78
N ALA A 111 -4.41 -15.17 5.18
CA ALA A 111 -5.04 -16.38 5.69
C ALA A 111 -5.77 -16.17 7.03
N ALA A 112 -5.37 -15.16 7.79
CA ALA A 112 -5.89 -14.89 9.14
C ALA A 112 -7.17 -14.05 9.18
N CYS A 113 -7.58 -13.40 8.08
CA CYS A 113 -8.75 -12.51 8.01
C CYS A 113 -9.38 -12.52 6.62
N ASN A 114 -10.50 -11.79 6.46
CA ASN A 114 -11.21 -11.67 5.18
C ASN A 114 -10.91 -10.36 4.43
N LEU A 115 -10.06 -9.51 4.97
CA LEU A 115 -9.75 -8.22 4.36
C LEU A 115 -8.95 -8.39 3.05
N PRO A 116 -9.24 -7.57 2.02
CA PRO A 116 -8.39 -7.49 0.83
C PRO A 116 -6.99 -6.98 1.19
N VAL A 117 -5.97 -7.46 0.46
CA VAL A 117 -4.56 -7.21 0.79
C VAL A 117 -3.82 -6.51 -0.35
N LEU A 118 -3.17 -5.39 -0.04
CA LEU A 118 -2.21 -4.70 -0.88
C LEU A 118 -0.80 -5.27 -0.61
N ARG A 119 -0.10 -5.73 -1.66
CA ARG A 119 1.35 -5.93 -1.61
C ARG A 119 2.05 -4.58 -1.61
N LYS A 120 2.61 -4.19 -0.48
CA LYS A 120 3.41 -2.95 -0.33
C LYS A 120 4.88 -3.28 -0.61
N ASP A 121 5.31 -3.03 -1.83
CA ASP A 121 6.66 -3.32 -2.33
C ASP A 121 7.00 -2.34 -3.46
N PHE A 122 8.23 -2.38 -3.96
CA PHE A 122 8.71 -1.59 -5.09
C PHE A 122 8.55 -2.41 -6.38
N ILE A 123 7.41 -2.25 -7.04
CA ILE A 123 7.09 -2.97 -8.29
C ILE A 123 7.74 -2.25 -9.47
N ILE A 124 8.63 -2.93 -10.18
CA ILE A 124 9.38 -2.40 -11.34
C ILE A 124 9.36 -3.35 -12.55
N ASP A 125 8.81 -4.55 -12.38
CA ASP A 125 8.83 -5.59 -13.40
C ASP A 125 7.50 -6.38 -13.39
N PRO A 126 6.96 -6.77 -14.55
CA PRO A 126 5.74 -7.58 -14.65
C PRO A 126 5.80 -8.91 -13.87
N TYR A 127 6.98 -9.49 -13.70
CA TYR A 127 7.19 -10.70 -12.91
C TYR A 127 6.66 -10.54 -11.47
N GLN A 128 6.94 -9.39 -10.84
CA GLN A 128 6.49 -9.10 -9.46
C GLN A 128 4.96 -9.01 -9.35
N ILE A 129 4.27 -8.68 -10.45
CA ILE A 129 2.79 -8.62 -10.46
C ILE A 129 2.20 -10.04 -10.45
N VAL A 130 2.78 -10.97 -11.22
CA VAL A 130 2.39 -12.40 -11.15
C VAL A 130 2.69 -12.98 -9.77
N GLU A 131 3.87 -12.66 -9.24
CA GLU A 131 4.29 -13.05 -7.90
C GLU A 131 3.33 -12.51 -6.82
N ALA A 132 2.92 -11.23 -6.92
CA ALA A 132 1.92 -10.64 -6.02
C ALA A 132 0.61 -11.41 -6.04
N ARG A 133 0.14 -11.78 -7.24
CA ARG A 133 -1.09 -12.56 -7.38
C ARG A 133 -0.93 -13.97 -6.82
N ALA A 134 0.21 -14.62 -7.03
CA ALA A 134 0.53 -15.94 -6.49
C ALA A 134 0.58 -15.95 -4.95
N MET A 135 1.10 -14.89 -4.30
CA MET A 135 1.03 -14.69 -2.85
C MET A 135 -0.41 -14.48 -2.34
N GLY A 136 -1.35 -14.14 -3.23
CA GLY A 136 -2.73 -13.81 -2.88
C GLY A 136 -2.97 -12.32 -2.62
N ALA A 137 -2.15 -11.41 -3.12
CA ALA A 137 -2.48 -10.00 -3.12
C ALA A 137 -3.73 -9.71 -3.97
N ASP A 138 -4.49 -8.70 -3.56
CA ASP A 138 -5.66 -8.18 -4.27
C ASP A 138 -5.36 -6.81 -4.91
N ALA A 139 -4.29 -6.18 -4.47
CA ALA A 139 -3.79 -4.91 -5.00
C ALA A 139 -2.27 -4.86 -4.98
N ILE A 140 -1.70 -4.02 -5.85
CA ILE A 140 -0.27 -3.68 -5.88
C ILE A 140 -0.06 -2.18 -5.77
N LEU A 141 1.17 -1.79 -5.41
CA LEU A 141 1.64 -0.42 -5.38
C LEU A 141 2.50 -0.11 -6.61
N LEU A 142 2.21 1.00 -7.29
CA LEU A 142 3.13 1.63 -8.23
C LEU A 142 3.58 2.98 -7.66
N ILE A 143 4.87 3.27 -7.67
CA ILE A 143 5.45 4.50 -7.12
C ILE A 143 5.90 5.39 -8.29
N ALA A 144 5.26 6.54 -8.46
CA ALA A 144 5.54 7.45 -9.58
C ALA A 144 7.01 7.93 -9.59
N ALA A 145 7.58 8.18 -8.41
CA ALA A 145 9.01 8.54 -8.26
C ALA A 145 10.00 7.46 -8.76
N ALA A 146 9.56 6.21 -8.89
CA ALA A 146 10.40 5.07 -9.28
C ALA A 146 10.22 4.64 -10.75
N LEU A 147 9.16 5.08 -11.42
CA LEU A 147 8.72 4.59 -12.72
C LEU A 147 8.48 5.76 -13.68
N THR A 148 8.69 5.51 -14.96
CA THR A 148 8.22 6.43 -16.01
C THR A 148 6.72 6.22 -16.26
N THR A 149 6.03 7.23 -16.79
CA THR A 149 4.61 7.14 -17.14
C THR A 149 4.28 5.95 -18.06
N PRO A 150 5.06 5.65 -19.12
CA PRO A 150 4.84 4.44 -19.92
C PRO A 150 4.94 3.16 -19.11
N GLN A 151 5.97 3.04 -18.24
CA GLN A 151 6.11 1.87 -17.37
C GLN A 151 4.93 1.70 -16.43
N MET A 152 4.46 2.78 -15.80
CA MET A 152 3.27 2.73 -14.95
C MET A 152 2.04 2.23 -15.71
N ARG A 153 1.80 2.72 -16.96
CA ARG A 153 0.68 2.28 -17.80
C ARG A 153 0.75 0.80 -18.14
N ASP A 154 1.94 0.32 -18.52
CA ASP A 154 2.13 -1.09 -18.89
C ASP A 154 1.92 -2.01 -17.68
N LEU A 155 2.49 -1.64 -16.52
CA LEU A 155 2.34 -2.40 -15.28
C LEU A 155 0.90 -2.36 -14.75
N GLU A 156 0.22 -1.22 -14.82
CA GLU A 156 -1.20 -1.09 -14.48
C GLU A 156 -2.07 -1.99 -15.34
N ALA A 157 -1.91 -1.92 -16.67
CA ALA A 157 -2.69 -2.73 -17.60
C ALA A 157 -2.47 -4.22 -17.35
N PHE A 158 -1.24 -4.62 -17.06
CA PHE A 158 -0.91 -6.00 -16.75
C PHE A 158 -1.52 -6.43 -15.40
N ALA A 159 -1.45 -5.60 -14.36
CA ALA A 159 -2.08 -5.88 -13.07
C ALA A 159 -3.60 -6.06 -13.20
N HIS A 160 -4.27 -5.17 -13.92
CA HIS A 160 -5.70 -5.27 -14.19
C HIS A 160 -6.06 -6.55 -14.96
N SER A 161 -5.21 -7.03 -15.88
CA SER A 161 -5.44 -8.29 -16.60
C SER A 161 -5.38 -9.53 -15.69
N LEU A 162 -4.74 -9.42 -14.52
CA LEU A 162 -4.69 -10.44 -13.48
C LEU A 162 -5.71 -10.21 -12.36
N GLY A 163 -6.63 -9.25 -12.51
CA GLY A 163 -7.64 -8.92 -11.51
C GLY A 163 -7.12 -8.20 -10.27
N LEU A 164 -5.92 -7.61 -10.33
CA LEU A 164 -5.35 -6.82 -9.24
C LEU A 164 -5.77 -5.36 -9.35
N ALA A 165 -6.16 -4.75 -8.23
CA ALA A 165 -6.25 -3.29 -8.12
C ALA A 165 -4.85 -2.65 -8.08
N VAL A 166 -4.77 -1.38 -8.44
CA VAL A 166 -3.51 -0.62 -8.43
C VAL A 166 -3.67 0.62 -7.58
N LEU A 167 -2.80 0.82 -6.60
CA LEU A 167 -2.61 2.08 -5.88
C LEU A 167 -1.38 2.76 -6.47
N VAL A 168 -1.53 4.01 -6.94
CA VAL A 168 -0.38 4.80 -7.44
C VAL A 168 0.02 5.82 -6.40
N GLU A 169 1.25 5.72 -5.90
CA GLU A 169 1.81 6.61 -4.89
C GLU A 169 2.52 7.80 -5.56
N VAL A 170 2.19 9.01 -5.10
CA VAL A 170 2.77 10.28 -5.56
C VAL A 170 3.23 11.14 -4.38
N HIS A 171 4.23 12.03 -4.61
CA HIS A 171 4.83 12.89 -3.58
C HIS A 171 4.78 14.36 -3.93
N ASP A 172 4.51 14.72 -5.17
CA ASP A 172 4.41 16.09 -5.65
C ASP A 172 3.41 16.23 -6.81
N ASP A 173 3.17 17.48 -7.20
CA ASP A 173 2.24 17.84 -8.27
C ASP A 173 2.60 17.22 -9.63
N LYS A 174 3.88 17.10 -9.94
CA LYS A 174 4.34 16.53 -11.21
C LYS A 174 4.04 15.03 -11.27
N GLU A 175 4.33 14.32 -10.19
CA GLU A 175 4.02 12.90 -10.07
C GLU A 175 2.49 12.66 -10.10
N LEU A 176 1.71 13.57 -9.50
CA LEU A 176 0.25 13.53 -9.58
C LEU A 176 -0.25 13.67 -11.01
N ASP A 177 0.25 14.67 -11.78
CA ASP A 177 -0.14 14.87 -13.18
C ASP A 177 0.15 13.61 -14.03
N GLU A 178 1.27 12.94 -13.78
CA GLU A 178 1.63 11.68 -14.44
C GLU A 178 0.69 10.54 -14.00
N ALA A 179 0.41 10.39 -12.72
CA ALA A 179 -0.48 9.37 -12.14
C ALA A 179 -1.93 9.50 -12.63
N LEU A 180 -2.43 10.71 -12.79
CA LEU A 180 -3.79 10.99 -13.30
C LEU A 180 -4.00 10.53 -14.75
N THR A 181 -2.94 10.21 -15.49
CA THR A 181 -3.04 9.62 -16.82
C THR A 181 -3.36 8.12 -16.81
N LEU A 182 -3.30 7.48 -15.64
CA LEU A 182 -3.62 6.08 -15.43
C LEU A 182 -5.13 5.87 -15.25
N LYS A 183 -5.57 4.61 -15.33
CA LYS A 183 -7.01 4.25 -15.24
C LYS A 183 -7.45 3.97 -13.81
N THR A 184 -6.52 3.62 -12.92
CA THR A 184 -6.85 3.28 -11.53
C THR A 184 -7.58 4.42 -10.82
N PRO A 185 -8.64 4.14 -10.04
CA PRO A 185 -9.28 5.17 -9.24
C PRO A 185 -8.47 5.54 -7.97
N LEU A 186 -7.45 4.78 -7.58
CA LEU A 186 -6.73 4.95 -6.32
C LEU A 186 -5.47 5.80 -6.52
N ILE A 187 -5.45 7.00 -5.93
CA ILE A 187 -4.28 7.89 -5.89
C ILE A 187 -3.80 8.00 -4.46
N GLY A 188 -2.62 7.46 -4.19
CA GLY A 188 -1.93 7.55 -2.91
C GLY A 188 -1.08 8.82 -2.85
N ILE A 189 -1.36 9.71 -1.91
CA ILE A 189 -0.52 10.91 -1.68
C ILE A 189 0.30 10.66 -0.42
N ASN A 190 1.60 10.47 -0.61
CA ASN A 190 2.51 10.21 0.49
C ASN A 190 3.01 11.52 1.09
N ASN A 191 2.61 11.79 2.31
CA ASN A 191 2.99 12.99 3.07
C ASN A 191 4.46 13.01 3.52
N ARG A 192 5.18 11.91 3.33
CA ARG A 192 6.59 11.80 3.69
C ARG A 192 7.50 12.12 2.50
N ASN A 193 8.32 13.14 2.65
CA ASN A 193 9.37 13.43 1.68
C ASN A 193 10.43 12.30 1.70
N LEU A 194 10.68 11.68 0.55
CA LEU A 194 11.60 10.54 0.45
C LEU A 194 13.09 10.93 0.57
N ARG A 195 13.44 12.23 0.57
CA ARG A 195 14.81 12.72 0.75
C ARG A 195 15.09 13.11 2.18
N THR A 196 14.19 13.92 2.77
CA THR A 196 14.40 14.51 4.11
C THR A 196 13.75 13.70 5.21
N PHE A 197 12.84 12.78 4.85
CA PHE A 197 11.95 12.04 5.76
C PHE A 197 10.99 12.93 6.57
N GLU A 198 10.95 14.23 6.29
CA GLU A 198 9.94 15.13 6.85
C GLU A 198 8.55 14.70 6.38
N THR A 199 7.58 14.86 7.27
CA THR A 199 6.20 14.45 7.00
C THR A 199 5.28 15.65 7.25
N SER A 200 4.45 16.00 6.26
CA SER A 200 3.49 17.11 6.35
C SER A 200 2.17 16.75 5.68
N LEU A 201 1.07 16.86 6.40
CA LEU A 201 -0.28 16.66 5.86
C LEU A 201 -0.65 17.69 4.80
N GLU A 202 0.06 18.83 4.76
CA GLU A 202 -0.11 19.83 3.70
C GLU A 202 0.20 19.28 2.31
N THR A 203 1.00 18.22 2.20
CA THR A 203 1.26 17.55 0.92
C THR A 203 -0.03 17.00 0.31
N THR A 204 -0.82 16.26 1.08
CA THR A 204 -2.15 15.80 0.60
C THR A 204 -3.08 16.99 0.35
N LEU A 205 -3.19 17.92 1.29
CA LEU A 205 -4.15 19.03 1.21
C LEU A 205 -3.88 19.93 0.00
N GLY A 206 -2.61 20.20 -0.31
CA GLY A 206 -2.21 21.06 -1.43
C GLY A 206 -2.51 20.46 -2.81
N MET A 207 -2.66 19.13 -2.91
CA MET A 207 -2.90 18.44 -4.17
C MET A 207 -4.41 18.20 -4.45
N LEU A 208 -5.29 18.32 -3.44
CA LEU A 208 -6.70 17.90 -3.56
C LEU A 208 -7.45 18.57 -4.70
N GLU A 209 -7.22 19.86 -4.95
CA GLU A 209 -7.90 20.60 -6.02
C GLU A 209 -7.64 20.05 -7.44
N LYS A 210 -6.51 19.36 -7.61
CA LYS A 210 -6.12 18.76 -8.89
C LYS A 210 -6.68 17.36 -9.10
N VAL A 211 -7.12 16.69 -8.03
CA VAL A 211 -7.61 15.31 -8.12
C VAL A 211 -9.06 15.28 -8.58
N PRO A 212 -9.40 14.64 -9.72
CA PRO A 212 -10.77 14.52 -10.18
C PRO A 212 -11.68 13.78 -9.19
N ALA A 213 -12.96 14.13 -9.16
CA ALA A 213 -13.94 13.60 -8.21
C ALA A 213 -14.22 12.08 -8.37
N ASP A 214 -13.86 11.48 -9.50
CA ASP A 214 -13.96 10.05 -9.74
C ASP A 214 -12.79 9.23 -9.17
N ARG A 215 -11.79 9.91 -8.62
CA ARG A 215 -10.64 9.28 -7.95
C ARG A 215 -10.85 9.20 -6.44
N ILE A 216 -10.24 8.21 -5.84
CA ILE A 216 -10.18 8.01 -4.38
C ILE A 216 -8.78 8.42 -3.93
N VAL A 217 -8.70 9.54 -3.19
CA VAL A 217 -7.46 9.95 -2.54
C VAL A 217 -7.20 9.07 -1.34
N VAL A 218 -6.03 8.43 -1.30
CA VAL A 218 -5.49 7.71 -0.15
C VAL A 218 -4.37 8.55 0.45
N THR A 219 -4.57 9.12 1.63
CA THR A 219 -3.48 9.85 2.33
C THR A 219 -2.59 8.85 3.06
N GLU A 220 -1.28 8.95 2.83
CA GLU A 220 -0.28 8.05 3.39
C GLU A 220 0.73 8.80 4.25
N SER A 221 1.19 8.20 5.32
CA SER A 221 2.11 8.79 6.31
C SER A 221 1.55 10.01 7.05
N GLY A 222 2.00 10.24 8.28
CA GLY A 222 1.69 11.45 9.05
C GLY A 222 0.37 11.45 9.81
N ILE A 223 -0.46 10.41 9.68
CA ILE A 223 -1.68 10.23 10.48
C ILE A 223 -1.28 9.55 11.80
N LEU A 224 -1.18 10.32 12.86
CA LEU A 224 -0.67 9.89 14.17
C LEU A 224 -1.69 10.05 15.29
N SER A 225 -2.77 10.80 15.04
CA SER A 225 -3.80 11.12 16.03
C SER A 225 -5.19 11.18 15.40
N ARG A 226 -6.22 11.16 16.26
CA ARG A 226 -7.62 11.39 15.84
C ARG A 226 -7.80 12.79 15.21
N ALA A 227 -7.11 13.79 15.71
CA ALA A 227 -7.17 15.14 15.15
C ALA A 227 -6.66 15.20 13.71
N ASP A 228 -5.63 14.40 13.35
CA ASP A 228 -5.15 14.30 11.97
C ASP A 228 -6.22 13.69 11.07
N VAL A 229 -6.91 12.67 11.56
CA VAL A 229 -8.02 12.02 10.82
C VAL A 229 -9.17 13.01 10.60
N GLU A 230 -9.58 13.73 11.64
CA GLU A 230 -10.65 14.73 11.57
C GLU A 230 -10.29 15.85 10.60
N ARG A 231 -9.08 16.37 10.66
CA ARG A 231 -8.56 17.38 9.73
C ARG A 231 -8.64 16.94 8.26
N MET A 232 -8.25 15.70 7.96
CA MET A 232 -8.32 15.16 6.59
C MET A 232 -9.78 14.99 6.15
N ARG A 233 -10.65 14.48 7.02
CA ARG A 233 -12.06 14.27 6.71
C ARG A 233 -12.82 15.58 6.47
N GLU A 234 -12.48 16.66 7.16
CA GLU A 234 -13.02 18.01 6.92
C GLU A 234 -12.71 18.49 5.50
N GLN A 235 -11.62 18.01 4.90
CA GLN A 235 -11.22 18.28 3.51
C GLN A 235 -11.64 17.18 2.53
N SER A 236 -12.65 16.37 2.92
CA SER A 236 -13.20 15.28 2.08
C SER A 236 -12.23 14.14 1.75
N VAL A 237 -11.13 14.00 2.48
CA VAL A 237 -10.26 12.83 2.40
C VAL A 237 -10.78 11.76 3.35
N HIS A 238 -11.25 10.64 2.80
CA HIS A 238 -11.90 9.58 3.57
C HIS A 238 -11.18 8.23 3.50
N THR A 239 -10.05 8.13 2.80
CA THR A 239 -9.24 6.91 2.73
C THR A 239 -7.82 7.17 3.23
N PHE A 240 -7.34 6.27 4.07
CA PHE A 240 -6.09 6.42 4.83
C PHE A 240 -5.25 5.15 4.75
N LEU A 241 -3.95 5.27 4.50
CA LEU A 241 -3.00 4.18 4.67
C LEU A 241 -2.13 4.50 5.89
N VAL A 242 -2.29 3.70 6.95
CA VAL A 242 -1.68 3.96 8.26
C VAL A 242 -1.01 2.71 8.82
N GLY A 243 0.22 2.87 9.26
CA GLY A 243 1.02 1.80 9.86
C GLY A 243 1.73 2.20 11.15
N GLU A 244 2.48 3.31 11.14
CA GLU A 244 3.37 3.67 12.26
C GLU A 244 2.62 3.79 13.60
N ALA A 245 1.50 4.50 13.62
CA ALA A 245 0.71 4.70 14.84
C ALA A 245 0.22 3.35 15.41
N PHE A 246 -0.28 2.49 14.54
CA PHE A 246 -0.83 1.20 14.96
C PHE A 246 0.25 0.21 15.40
N MET A 247 1.39 0.15 14.68
CA MET A 247 2.47 -0.78 15.00
C MET A 247 3.16 -0.47 16.33
N ARG A 248 3.12 0.78 16.78
CA ARG A 248 3.65 1.20 18.07
C ARG A 248 2.72 0.92 19.25
N ALA A 249 1.43 0.71 19.00
CA ALA A 249 0.44 0.41 20.04
C ALA A 249 0.50 -1.05 20.48
N ASP A 250 0.10 -1.33 21.71
CA ASP A 250 0.03 -2.70 22.24
C ASP A 250 -0.93 -3.56 21.42
N ASP A 251 -2.14 -3.06 21.16
CA ASP A 251 -3.12 -3.66 20.23
C ASP A 251 -3.35 -2.75 19.03
N PRO A 252 -2.86 -3.15 17.82
CA PRO A 252 -2.98 -2.35 16.61
C PRO A 252 -4.41 -2.05 16.18
N GLY A 253 -5.33 -3.00 16.33
CA GLY A 253 -6.73 -2.83 15.96
C GLY A 253 -7.51 -1.96 16.95
N ALA A 254 -7.20 -2.05 18.25
CA ALA A 254 -7.77 -1.15 19.25
C ALA A 254 -7.35 0.31 18.98
N GLU A 255 -6.09 0.53 18.61
CA GLU A 255 -5.60 1.86 18.26
C GLU A 255 -6.25 2.39 16.98
N LEU A 256 -6.42 1.53 15.96
CA LEU A 256 -7.18 1.88 14.76
C LEU A 256 -8.60 2.31 15.12
N ALA A 257 -9.32 1.50 15.91
CA ALA A 257 -10.69 1.82 16.32
C ALA A 257 -10.75 3.15 17.09
N ARG A 258 -9.81 3.38 18.00
CA ARG A 258 -9.73 4.63 18.79
C ARG A 258 -9.50 5.87 17.94
N MET A 259 -8.70 5.75 16.88
CA MET A 259 -8.36 6.87 16.00
C MET A 259 -9.47 7.20 15.01
N PHE A 260 -10.18 6.19 14.51
CA PHE A 260 -11.05 6.34 13.34
C PHE A 260 -12.54 6.21 13.63
N PHE A 261 -12.91 5.59 14.74
CA PHE A 261 -14.29 5.31 15.14
C PHE A 261 -14.55 5.72 16.61
#